data_30950433f535fd900717e2855d72a528
#
_entry.id   30950433f535fd900717e2855d72a528
#
_cell.length_a   1.000
_cell.length_b   1.000
_cell.length_c   1.000
_cell.angle_alpha   90.00
_cell.angle_beta   90.00
_cell.angle_gamma   90.00
#
_symmetry.space_group_name_H-M   'P 1'
#
loop_
_entity.id
_entity.type
_entity.pdbx_description
1 polymer ?
#
loop_
_entity_poly.entity_id
_entity_poly.type
_entity_poly.pdbx_seq_one_letter_code
_entity_poly.pdbx_strand_id
1 'polypeptide(L)'
;HYVLNGSKMWITNGGVAGLAIVWAKDDENKIRGFIVDRDLKGFSVRNIEKKFSLKASVTSELIFEDCRVPASQMLEVVGLKGPFSCLNNARFGISWGALGASMACYDEALNYSKTRIQFDKPIASFQLVQAKLVEMFTDITLGQLLALHVGRLKDKDQADPAHISMAKMKN
;
A
#
# COMPACT_ATOMS: atom_id res chain seq x y z
N HIS A 1 14.20 29.20 -3.25
CA HIS A 1 12.91 28.52 -3.38
C HIS A 1 12.83 27.77 -4.70
N TYR A 2 11.98 26.76 -4.73
CA TYR A 2 11.60 26.02 -5.92
C TYR A 2 10.15 26.34 -6.28
N VAL A 3 9.79 26.21 -7.56
CA VAL A 3 8.42 26.41 -8.03
C VAL A 3 7.91 25.08 -8.57
N LEU A 4 6.86 24.54 -7.95
CA LEU A 4 6.24 23.30 -8.38
C LEU A 4 5.04 23.58 -9.29
N ASN A 5 5.00 22.88 -10.43
CA ASN A 5 3.89 22.90 -11.37
C ASN A 5 3.54 21.47 -11.79
N GLY A 6 2.24 21.13 -11.80
CA GLY A 6 1.74 19.83 -12.19
C GLY A 6 0.76 19.22 -11.20
N SER A 7 0.51 17.92 -11.29
CA SER A 7 -0.42 17.24 -10.39
C SER A 7 0.04 15.84 -9.98
N LYS A 8 -0.54 15.32 -8.88
CA LYS A 8 -0.39 13.94 -8.38
C LYS A 8 -1.77 13.33 -8.19
N MET A 9 -2.00 12.16 -8.74
CA MET A 9 -3.28 11.48 -8.71
C MET A 9 -3.27 10.30 -7.73
N TRP A 10 -4.44 9.97 -7.21
CA TRP A 10 -4.68 8.81 -6.32
C TRP A 10 -3.91 8.88 -4.99
N ILE A 11 -3.79 10.07 -4.43
CA ILE A 11 -3.05 10.26 -3.18
C ILE A 11 -3.96 9.99 -1.99
N THR A 12 -3.64 8.93 -1.27
CA THR A 12 -4.32 8.57 -0.01
C THR A 12 -4.09 9.68 1.02
N ASN A 13 -5.16 10.04 1.71
CA ASN A 13 -5.19 11.12 2.71
C ASN A 13 -4.89 12.52 2.19
N GLY A 14 -4.77 12.73 0.88
CA GLY A 14 -4.46 14.05 0.31
C GLY A 14 -5.42 15.15 0.78
N GLY A 15 -6.71 14.83 0.96
CA GLY A 15 -7.72 15.77 1.43
C GLY A 15 -7.64 16.16 2.89
N VAL A 16 -6.95 15.38 3.74
CA VAL A 16 -6.87 15.55 5.21
C VAL A 16 -5.45 15.77 5.72
N ALA A 17 -4.43 15.54 4.89
CA ALA A 17 -3.03 15.70 5.27
C ALA A 17 -2.67 17.17 5.49
N GLY A 18 -1.90 17.46 6.53
CA GLY A 18 -1.33 18.79 6.80
C GLY A 18 -0.10 19.11 5.96
N LEU A 19 0.57 18.08 5.42
CA LEU A 19 1.71 18.21 4.53
C LEU A 19 1.75 17.05 3.51
N ALA A 20 2.46 17.25 2.40
CA ALA A 20 2.71 16.23 1.39
C ALA A 20 4.21 16.11 1.08
N ILE A 21 4.69 14.86 0.93
CA ILE A 21 6.01 14.61 0.34
C ILE A 21 5.83 14.49 -1.17
N VAL A 22 6.40 15.40 -1.91
CA VAL A 22 6.21 15.52 -3.36
C VAL A 22 7.52 15.25 -4.09
N TRP A 23 7.53 14.25 -4.95
CA TRP A 23 8.65 13.95 -5.83
C TRP A 23 8.42 14.62 -7.19
N ALA A 24 9.33 15.48 -7.60
CA ALA A 24 9.27 16.19 -8.87
C ALA A 24 10.64 16.19 -9.57
N LYS A 25 10.64 16.45 -10.86
CA LYS A 25 11.88 16.66 -11.63
C LYS A 25 12.28 18.14 -11.54
N ASP A 26 13.56 18.39 -11.31
CA ASP A 26 14.16 19.71 -11.41
C ASP A 26 14.52 20.04 -12.87
N ASP A 27 15.04 21.25 -13.13
CA ASP A 27 15.43 21.73 -14.45
C ASP A 27 16.56 20.88 -15.10
N GLU A 28 17.29 20.10 -14.29
CA GLU A 28 18.29 19.13 -14.74
C GLU A 28 17.71 17.71 -14.96
N ASN A 29 16.39 17.56 -14.94
CA ASN A 29 15.69 16.25 -14.98
C ASN A 29 16.03 15.31 -13.82
N LYS A 30 16.60 15.80 -12.73
CA LYS A 30 16.85 15.00 -11.52
C LYS A 30 15.61 14.96 -10.65
N ILE A 31 15.30 13.81 -10.10
CA ILE A 31 14.17 13.66 -9.17
C ILE A 31 14.60 14.18 -7.80
N ARG A 32 13.81 15.12 -7.27
CA ARG A 32 13.96 15.72 -5.95
C ARG A 32 12.69 15.51 -5.14
N GLY A 33 12.84 15.37 -3.82
CA GLY A 33 11.73 15.34 -2.89
C GLY A 33 11.52 16.69 -2.22
N PHE A 34 10.28 17.07 -2.00
CA PHE A 34 9.91 18.32 -1.34
C PHE A 34 8.89 18.04 -0.24
N ILE A 35 9.04 18.70 0.90
CA ILE A 35 8.01 18.77 1.93
C ILE A 35 7.13 19.99 1.57
N VAL A 36 5.87 19.75 1.28
CA VAL A 36 4.92 20.78 0.85
C VAL A 36 3.84 20.90 1.90
N ASP A 37 3.81 22.02 2.61
CA ASP A 37 2.78 22.32 3.59
C ASP A 37 1.44 22.61 2.91
N ARG A 38 0.36 22.23 3.58
CA ARG A 38 -1.01 22.36 3.09
C ARG A 38 -1.37 23.79 2.68
N ASP A 39 -0.87 24.76 3.42
CA ASP A 39 -1.27 26.17 3.29
C ASP A 39 -0.41 26.95 2.30
N LEU A 40 0.52 26.30 1.59
CA LEU A 40 1.32 26.97 0.57
C LEU A 40 0.45 27.47 -0.58
N LYS A 41 0.64 28.73 -0.95
CA LYS A 41 -0.04 29.32 -2.09
C LYS A 41 0.30 28.53 -3.38
N GLY A 42 -0.72 28.22 -4.16
CA GLY A 42 -0.59 27.44 -5.39
C GLY A 42 -0.67 25.92 -5.15
N PHE A 43 -0.89 25.46 -3.92
CA PHE A 43 -1.21 24.07 -3.61
C PHE A 43 -2.70 23.93 -3.36
N SER A 44 -3.36 23.05 -4.11
CA SER A 44 -4.77 22.71 -3.93
C SER A 44 -5.02 21.21 -4.00
N VAL A 45 -6.16 20.77 -3.50
CA VAL A 45 -6.51 19.35 -3.40
C VAL A 45 -7.94 19.14 -3.85
N ARG A 46 -8.17 18.12 -4.67
CA ARG A 46 -9.50 17.69 -5.12
C ARG A 46 -9.72 16.25 -4.72
N ASN A 47 -10.76 15.97 -3.93
CA ASN A 47 -11.11 14.60 -3.53
C ASN A 47 -11.72 13.81 -4.68
N ILE A 48 -11.37 12.52 -4.75
CA ILE A 48 -11.94 11.55 -5.70
C ILE A 48 -13.05 10.80 -4.97
N GLU A 49 -14.30 11.11 -5.28
CA GLU A 49 -15.47 10.61 -4.55
C GLU A 49 -16.01 9.27 -5.08
N LYS A 50 -16.05 9.11 -6.41
CA LYS A 50 -16.70 7.96 -7.08
C LYS A 50 -15.73 6.79 -7.25
N LYS A 51 -15.19 6.25 -6.14
CA LYS A 51 -14.34 5.05 -6.17
C LYS A 51 -15.19 3.78 -6.14
N PHE A 52 -14.69 2.71 -6.77
CA PHE A 52 -15.32 1.40 -6.76
C PHE A 52 -15.32 0.76 -5.37
N SER A 53 -14.19 0.84 -4.66
CA SER A 53 -13.98 0.26 -3.34
C SER A 53 -13.25 1.24 -2.41
N LEU A 54 -13.05 0.86 -1.15
CA LEU A 54 -12.39 1.67 -0.12
C LEU A 54 -12.95 3.09 -0.04
N LYS A 55 -14.28 3.22 -0.05
CA LYS A 55 -14.97 4.51 -0.13
C LYS A 55 -14.72 5.38 1.09
N ALA A 56 -14.47 4.78 2.27
CA ALA A 56 -14.14 5.49 3.49
C ALA A 56 -12.68 6.00 3.54
N SER A 57 -11.80 5.52 2.66
CA SER A 57 -10.42 5.99 2.56
C SER A 57 -10.38 7.23 1.67
N VAL A 58 -10.07 8.39 2.24
CA VAL A 58 -9.93 9.64 1.48
C VAL A 58 -8.80 9.49 0.45
N THR A 59 -9.11 9.77 -0.81
CA THR A 59 -8.18 9.69 -1.92
C THR A 59 -8.33 10.95 -2.77
N SER A 60 -7.24 11.56 -3.18
CA SER A 60 -7.27 12.91 -3.77
C SER A 60 -6.32 13.05 -4.94
N GLU A 61 -6.56 14.06 -5.72
CA GLU A 61 -5.61 14.68 -6.62
C GLU A 61 -4.98 15.87 -5.90
N LEU A 62 -3.65 15.98 -5.94
CA LEU A 62 -2.91 17.16 -5.50
C LEU A 62 -2.54 17.98 -6.73
N ILE A 63 -2.77 19.28 -6.68
CA ILE A 63 -2.56 20.21 -7.81
C ILE A 63 -1.61 21.31 -7.37
N PHE A 64 -0.60 21.57 -8.17
CA PHE A 64 0.43 22.59 -7.94
C PHE A 64 0.44 23.58 -9.11
N GLU A 65 0.18 24.84 -8.81
CA GLU A 65 0.14 25.94 -9.77
C GLU A 65 1.02 27.09 -9.23
N ASP A 66 2.24 27.22 -9.78
CA ASP A 66 3.26 28.13 -9.29
C ASP A 66 3.49 28.05 -7.77
N CYS A 67 3.40 26.84 -7.24
CA CYS A 67 3.54 26.59 -5.80
C CYS A 67 5.00 26.78 -5.37
N ARG A 68 5.27 27.81 -4.57
CA ARG A 68 6.61 28.17 -4.12
C ARG A 68 6.97 27.44 -2.84
N VAL A 69 7.94 26.53 -2.94
CA VAL A 69 8.45 25.74 -1.82
C VAL A 69 9.81 26.29 -1.38
N PRO A 70 10.02 26.58 -0.08
CA PRO A 70 11.32 26.99 0.43
C PRO A 70 12.43 25.97 0.13
N ALA A 71 13.64 26.43 -0.17
CA ALA A 71 14.76 25.53 -0.46
C ALA A 71 15.11 24.62 0.74
N SER A 72 14.83 25.07 1.96
CA SER A 72 15.02 24.29 3.19
C SER A 72 14.07 23.10 3.33
N GLN A 73 13.00 23.05 2.55
CA GLN A 73 12.04 21.94 2.51
C GLN A 73 12.35 20.90 1.43
N MET A 74 13.45 21.05 0.70
CA MET A 74 13.94 20.03 -0.22
C MET A 74 14.68 18.93 0.57
N LEU A 75 14.36 17.68 0.26
CA LEU A 75 15.03 16.51 0.80
C LEU A 75 16.41 16.34 0.14
N GLU A 76 17.41 15.90 0.92
CA GLU A 76 18.79 15.72 0.42
C GLU A 76 18.91 14.58 -0.61
N VAL A 77 17.99 13.60 -0.57
CA VAL A 77 18.06 12.44 -1.46
C VAL A 77 17.69 12.81 -2.89
N VAL A 78 18.52 12.34 -3.83
CA VAL A 78 18.39 12.61 -5.27
C VAL A 78 18.08 11.32 -6.03
N GLY A 79 17.22 11.42 -7.05
CA GLY A 79 16.89 10.32 -7.94
C GLY A 79 15.80 9.39 -7.38
N LEU A 80 15.61 8.26 -8.03
CA LEU A 80 14.55 7.29 -7.70
C LEU A 80 14.78 6.55 -6.38
N LYS A 81 15.97 6.61 -5.80
CA LYS A 81 16.27 5.94 -4.52
C LYS A 81 15.32 6.38 -3.40
N GLY A 82 15.00 7.68 -3.35
CA GLY A 82 14.07 8.24 -2.36
C GLY A 82 12.68 7.61 -2.43
N PRO A 83 11.93 7.81 -3.54
CA PRO A 83 10.59 7.27 -3.66
C PRO A 83 10.55 5.73 -3.59
N PHE A 84 11.55 5.03 -4.14
CA PHE A 84 11.56 3.57 -4.10
C PHE A 84 11.82 2.99 -2.70
N SER A 85 12.60 3.68 -1.85
CA SER A 85 12.77 3.23 -0.46
C SER A 85 11.45 3.25 0.30
N CYS A 86 10.66 4.32 0.15
CA CYS A 86 9.32 4.42 0.73
C CYS A 86 8.38 3.35 0.17
N LEU A 87 8.36 3.17 -1.16
CA LEU A 87 7.51 2.19 -1.82
C LEU A 87 7.86 0.75 -1.43
N ASN A 88 9.13 0.40 -1.27
CA ASN A 88 9.55 -0.93 -0.84
C ASN A 88 9.05 -1.25 0.58
N ASN A 89 9.09 -0.28 1.50
CA ASN A 89 8.55 -0.44 2.83
C ASN A 89 7.02 -0.60 2.82
N ALA A 90 6.32 0.24 2.06
CA ALA A 90 4.86 0.14 1.90
C ALA A 90 4.44 -1.20 1.29
N ARG A 91 5.14 -1.68 0.27
CA ARG A 91 4.87 -2.95 -0.42
C ARG A 91 5.13 -4.17 0.47
N PHE A 92 6.14 -4.11 1.34
CA PHE A 92 6.37 -5.13 2.35
C PHE A 92 5.26 -5.13 3.40
N GLY A 93 4.86 -3.97 3.90
CA GLY A 93 3.80 -3.83 4.89
C GLY A 93 2.46 -4.37 4.42
N ILE A 94 2.07 -4.09 3.16
CA ILE A 94 0.78 -4.55 2.62
C ILE A 94 0.73 -6.07 2.44
N SER A 95 1.84 -6.76 2.26
CA SER A 95 1.85 -8.23 2.20
C SER A 95 1.39 -8.86 3.51
N TRP A 96 1.74 -8.29 4.67
CA TRP A 96 1.22 -8.70 5.97
C TRP A 96 -0.26 -8.34 6.15
N GLY A 97 -0.67 -7.16 5.70
CA GLY A 97 -2.06 -6.72 5.78
C GLY A 97 -3.01 -7.65 5.01
N ALA A 98 -2.62 -8.08 3.81
CA ALA A 98 -3.40 -9.01 3.01
C ALA A 98 -3.51 -10.39 3.68
N LEU A 99 -2.43 -10.89 4.30
CA LEU A 99 -2.46 -12.14 5.07
C LEU A 99 -3.41 -12.05 6.27
N GLY A 100 -3.41 -10.94 7.00
CA GLY A 100 -4.35 -10.72 8.10
C GLY A 100 -5.81 -10.78 7.64
N ALA A 101 -6.12 -10.14 6.51
CA ALA A 101 -7.45 -10.22 5.90
C ALA A 101 -7.81 -11.66 5.46
N SER A 102 -6.86 -12.37 4.86
CA SER A 102 -7.06 -13.77 4.45
C SER A 102 -7.30 -14.70 5.65
N MET A 103 -6.59 -14.49 6.76
CA MET A 103 -6.80 -15.25 8.01
C MET A 103 -8.21 -15.03 8.57
N ALA A 104 -8.70 -13.79 8.59
CA ALA A 104 -10.05 -13.48 9.05
C ALA A 104 -11.11 -14.12 8.15
N CYS A 105 -10.94 -14.06 6.82
CA CYS A 105 -11.84 -14.74 5.89
C CYS A 105 -11.84 -16.26 6.06
N TYR A 106 -10.67 -16.85 6.30
CA TYR A 106 -10.56 -18.29 6.55
C TYR A 106 -11.28 -18.70 7.83
N ASP A 107 -11.06 -17.97 8.93
CA ASP A 107 -11.70 -18.26 10.22
C ASP A 107 -13.23 -18.20 10.12
N GLU A 108 -13.76 -17.16 9.49
CA GLU A 108 -15.18 -17.03 9.25
C GLU A 108 -15.73 -18.17 8.37
N ALA A 109 -15.06 -18.50 7.27
CA ALA A 109 -15.46 -19.57 6.37
C ALA A 109 -15.44 -20.95 7.08
N LEU A 110 -14.41 -21.21 7.89
CA LEU A 110 -14.29 -22.44 8.66
C LEU A 110 -15.41 -22.57 9.69
N ASN A 111 -15.68 -21.53 10.46
CA ASN A 111 -16.70 -21.53 11.51
C ASN A 111 -18.11 -21.66 10.90
N TYR A 112 -18.40 -20.89 9.85
CA TYR A 112 -19.66 -20.99 9.14
C TYR A 112 -19.88 -22.40 8.55
N SER A 113 -18.85 -22.99 7.94
CA SER A 113 -18.96 -24.34 7.33
C SER A 113 -19.25 -25.45 8.34
N LYS A 114 -18.83 -25.28 9.62
CA LYS A 114 -19.13 -26.22 10.72
C LYS A 114 -20.58 -26.10 11.22
N THR A 115 -21.20 -24.96 11.06
CA THR A 115 -22.55 -24.68 11.60
C THR A 115 -23.65 -24.75 10.55
N ARG A 116 -23.37 -24.42 9.29
CA ARG A 116 -24.34 -24.45 8.20
C ARG A 116 -24.67 -25.90 7.83
N ILE A 117 -25.93 -26.28 8.02
CA ILE A 117 -26.46 -27.59 7.63
C ILE A 117 -27.00 -27.57 6.20
N GLN A 118 -26.61 -28.54 5.39
CA GLN A 118 -27.16 -28.85 4.09
C GLN A 118 -27.13 -30.37 3.87
N PHE A 119 -28.19 -30.94 3.33
CA PHE A 119 -28.34 -32.39 3.22
C PHE A 119 -28.11 -33.11 4.57
N ASP A 120 -28.76 -32.59 5.63
CA ASP A 120 -28.78 -33.11 7.00
C ASP A 120 -27.42 -33.18 7.72
N LYS A 121 -26.41 -32.47 7.24
CA LYS A 121 -25.08 -32.42 7.87
C LYS A 121 -24.37 -31.10 7.61
N PRO A 122 -23.39 -30.73 8.45
CA PRO A 122 -22.57 -29.55 8.24
C PRO A 122 -21.87 -29.56 6.87
N ILE A 123 -21.83 -28.41 6.18
CA ILE A 123 -21.18 -28.35 4.87
C ILE A 123 -19.68 -28.65 4.93
N ALA A 124 -19.03 -28.47 6.09
CA ALA A 124 -17.65 -28.89 6.34
C ALA A 124 -17.41 -30.40 6.19
N SER A 125 -18.47 -31.23 6.21
CA SER A 125 -18.36 -32.68 6.00
C SER A 125 -18.20 -33.08 4.53
N PHE A 126 -18.37 -32.14 3.59
CA PHE A 126 -18.24 -32.44 2.16
C PHE A 126 -16.80 -32.19 1.69
N GLN A 127 -16.23 -33.16 0.97
CA GLN A 127 -14.85 -33.10 0.49
C GLN A 127 -14.54 -31.86 -0.36
N LEU A 128 -15.50 -31.41 -1.18
CA LEU A 128 -15.33 -30.18 -2.00
C LEU A 128 -15.17 -28.91 -1.14
N VAL A 129 -15.81 -28.87 0.04
CA VAL A 129 -15.64 -27.77 0.99
C VAL A 129 -14.30 -27.91 1.73
N GLN A 130 -13.98 -29.12 2.16
CA GLN A 130 -12.70 -29.43 2.83
C GLN A 130 -11.51 -29.08 1.94
N ALA A 131 -11.53 -29.44 0.66
CA ALA A 131 -10.48 -29.11 -0.30
C ALA A 131 -10.23 -27.60 -0.38
N LYS A 132 -11.30 -26.80 -0.45
CA LYS A 132 -11.19 -25.31 -0.46
C LYS A 132 -10.59 -24.78 0.83
N LEU A 133 -11.00 -25.30 1.98
CA LEU A 133 -10.45 -24.88 3.28
C LEU A 133 -8.97 -25.23 3.40
N VAL A 134 -8.56 -26.42 2.93
CA VAL A 134 -7.15 -26.83 2.93
C VAL A 134 -6.32 -25.93 1.99
N GLU A 135 -6.82 -25.61 0.82
CA GLU A 135 -6.16 -24.71 -0.13
C GLU A 135 -5.96 -23.31 0.47
N MET A 136 -7.03 -22.73 1.04
CA MET A 136 -6.95 -21.43 1.74
C MET A 136 -5.92 -21.44 2.87
N PHE A 137 -5.93 -22.49 3.72
CA PHE A 137 -4.98 -22.60 4.83
C PHE A 137 -3.54 -22.77 4.36
N THR A 138 -3.33 -23.54 3.29
CA THR A 138 -2.02 -23.73 2.69
C THR A 138 -1.48 -22.43 2.11
N ASP A 139 -2.28 -21.68 1.36
CA ASP A 139 -1.89 -20.40 0.77
C ASP A 139 -1.53 -19.38 1.84
N ILE A 140 -2.32 -19.27 2.91
CA ILE A 140 -2.04 -18.39 4.04
C ILE A 140 -0.71 -18.77 4.69
N THR A 141 -0.48 -20.05 4.95
CA THR A 141 0.74 -20.54 5.59
C THR A 141 1.97 -20.24 4.75
N LEU A 142 1.92 -20.51 3.45
CA LEU A 142 3.02 -20.20 2.51
C LEU A 142 3.27 -18.70 2.42
N GLY A 143 2.22 -17.91 2.39
CA GLY A 143 2.32 -16.44 2.37
C GLY A 143 2.97 -15.89 3.64
N GLN A 144 2.59 -16.41 4.83
CA GLN A 144 3.21 -16.04 6.11
C GLN A 144 4.70 -16.39 6.16
N LEU A 145 5.07 -17.59 5.72
CA LEU A 145 6.48 -18.02 5.67
C LEU A 145 7.30 -17.13 4.73
N LEU A 146 6.75 -16.78 3.57
CA LEU A 146 7.40 -15.87 2.63
C LEU A 146 7.57 -14.47 3.22
N ALA A 147 6.51 -13.89 3.79
CA ALA A 147 6.56 -12.56 4.40
C ALA A 147 7.56 -12.52 5.58
N LEU A 148 7.59 -13.55 6.42
CA LEU A 148 8.55 -13.68 7.51
C LEU A 148 9.98 -13.80 7.00
N HIS A 149 10.22 -14.60 5.95
CA HIS A 149 11.54 -14.72 5.33
C HIS A 149 12.04 -13.38 4.79
N VAL A 150 11.19 -12.66 4.05
CA VAL A 150 11.53 -11.32 3.54
C VAL A 150 11.78 -10.33 4.67
N GLY A 151 11.01 -10.40 5.77
CA GLY A 151 11.27 -9.59 6.97
C GLY A 151 12.65 -9.84 7.55
N ARG A 152 13.04 -11.10 7.72
CA ARG A 152 14.38 -11.48 8.21
C ARG A 152 15.52 -11.02 7.28
N LEU A 153 15.29 -11.02 5.96
CA LEU A 153 16.24 -10.45 5.00
C LEU A 153 16.34 -8.93 5.14
N LYS A 154 15.21 -8.24 5.38
CA LYS A 154 15.21 -6.79 5.65
C LYS A 154 15.96 -6.43 6.91
N ASP A 155 15.79 -7.18 8.00
CA ASP A 155 16.50 -6.96 9.26
C ASP A 155 18.04 -7.09 9.12
N LYS A 156 18.50 -7.80 8.09
CA LYS A 156 19.92 -8.01 7.76
C LYS A 156 20.41 -7.12 6.60
N ASP A 157 19.61 -6.20 6.11
CA ASP A 157 19.88 -5.40 4.90
C ASP A 157 20.19 -6.24 3.63
N GLN A 158 19.62 -7.44 3.55
CA GLN A 158 19.80 -8.40 2.45
C GLN A 158 18.56 -8.54 1.55
N ALA A 159 17.51 -7.80 1.82
CA ALA A 159 16.29 -7.85 1.02
C ALA A 159 16.46 -7.12 -0.31
N ASP A 160 16.45 -7.86 -1.41
CA ASP A 160 16.35 -7.30 -2.75
C ASP A 160 14.90 -6.82 -3.02
N PRO A 161 14.69 -5.76 -3.81
CA PRO A 161 13.37 -5.34 -4.26
C PRO A 161 12.53 -6.44 -4.92
N ALA A 162 13.17 -7.44 -5.55
CA ALA A 162 12.50 -8.60 -6.12
C ALA A 162 11.84 -9.47 -5.04
N HIS A 163 12.48 -9.68 -3.88
CA HIS A 163 11.89 -10.40 -2.75
C HIS A 163 10.60 -9.72 -2.26
N ILE A 164 10.64 -8.39 -2.15
CA ILE A 164 9.48 -7.58 -1.73
C ILE A 164 8.36 -7.64 -2.78
N SER A 165 8.73 -7.59 -4.07
CA SER A 165 7.78 -7.70 -5.18
C SER A 165 7.08 -9.06 -5.19
N MET A 166 7.84 -10.14 -4.98
CA MET A 166 7.32 -11.51 -4.91
C MET A 166 6.36 -11.67 -3.72
N ALA A 167 6.74 -11.19 -2.53
CA ALA A 167 5.88 -11.25 -1.35
C ALA A 167 4.55 -10.49 -1.58
N LYS A 168 4.61 -9.27 -2.13
CA LYS A 168 3.40 -8.51 -2.44
C LYS A 168 2.53 -9.16 -3.53
N MET A 169 3.15 -9.80 -4.51
CA MET A 169 2.42 -10.45 -5.61
C MET A 169 1.69 -11.71 -5.14
N LYS A 170 2.31 -12.50 -4.25
CA LYS A 170 1.75 -13.76 -3.74
C LYS A 170 0.65 -13.50 -2.69
N ASN A 171 0.82 -12.51 -1.86
CA ASN A 171 -0.09 -12.16 -0.76
C ASN A 171 -1.08 -11.05 -1.16
#